data_765bcb24fc1b914dff11e01969910ab8
#
_entry.id   765bcb24fc1b914dff11e01969910ab8
#
_cell.length_a   1.000
_cell.length_b   1.000
_cell.length_c   1.000
_cell.angle_alpha   90.00
_cell.angle_beta   90.00
_cell.angle_gamma   90.00
#
_symmetry.space_group_name_H-M   'P 1'
#
loop_
_entity.id
_entity.type
_entity.pdbx_description
1 polymer ?
#
loop_
_entity_poly.entity_id
_entity_poly.type
_entity_poly.pdbx_seq_one_letter_code
_entity_poly.pdbx_strand_id
1 'polypeptide(L)'
;VLVNKLPDGYFQFAPTEDYLLFTMTQEGPKERKEIYEVLEPDDRQPGWRNRSYLAKYDLKTGLLQPLTFGYHNVWAADISNDGRYLLMMTSQSRLTKRPTTLFSLYRLDMQTLQAELLIDKDGFISGARFSPDGTQVLVSGSPESLGGIGKNVKEGQTPSMTDGQLYLLNIADKRVTPLTKDFNPSV
;
A
#
# COMPACT_ATOMS: atom_id res chain seq x y z
N VAL A 1 11.43 -27.38 15.22
CA VAL A 1 10.51 -26.25 15.44
C VAL A 1 11.35 -24.98 15.49
N LEU A 2 11.23 -24.12 14.50
CA LEU A 2 11.98 -22.86 14.45
C LEU A 2 11.35 -21.77 15.32
N VAL A 3 10.03 -21.81 15.50
CA VAL A 3 9.26 -20.80 16.22
C VAL A 3 8.20 -21.49 17.09
N ASN A 4 8.18 -21.18 18.38
CA ASN A 4 7.22 -21.76 19.31
C ASN A 4 5.87 -21.04 19.28
N LYS A 5 5.86 -19.74 19.03
CA LYS A 5 4.66 -18.91 18.96
C LYS A 5 4.91 -17.73 18.03
N LEU A 6 4.06 -17.60 17.02
CA LEU A 6 4.03 -16.40 16.17
C LEU A 6 3.08 -15.36 16.75
N PRO A 7 3.32 -14.06 16.48
CA PRO A 7 2.35 -13.01 16.75
C PRO A 7 1.03 -13.26 16.01
N ASP A 8 -0.08 -12.76 16.56
CA ASP A 8 -1.36 -12.76 15.86
C ASP A 8 -1.33 -11.75 14.71
N GLY A 9 -1.76 -12.16 13.53
CA GLY A 9 -1.80 -11.32 12.35
C GLY A 9 -1.62 -12.09 11.05
N TYR A 10 -1.86 -11.41 9.94
CA TYR A 10 -1.54 -11.94 8.61
C TYR A 10 -0.05 -11.76 8.35
N PHE A 11 0.61 -12.78 7.83
CA PHE A 11 2.03 -12.71 7.51
C PHE A 11 2.36 -13.32 6.15
N GLN A 12 3.50 -12.92 5.61
CA GLN A 12 4.13 -13.49 4.44
C GLN A 12 5.63 -13.67 4.68
N PHE A 13 6.23 -14.68 4.03
CA PHE A 13 7.67 -14.88 4.06
C PHE A 13 8.37 -13.83 3.19
N ALA A 14 9.51 -13.36 3.67
CA ALA A 14 10.45 -12.65 2.79
C ALA A 14 10.99 -13.61 1.72
N PRO A 15 11.34 -13.12 0.51
CA PRO A 15 12.00 -13.93 -0.51
C PRO A 15 13.32 -14.58 -0.03
N THR A 16 13.99 -13.97 0.93
CA THR A 16 15.24 -14.44 1.57
C THR A 16 15.02 -15.49 2.67
N GLU A 17 13.75 -15.75 3.05
CA GLU A 17 13.35 -16.72 4.08
C GLU A 17 13.97 -16.51 5.48
N ASP A 18 14.50 -15.33 5.77
CA ASP A 18 15.13 -14.99 7.04
C ASP A 18 14.21 -14.21 8.00
N TYR A 19 13.09 -13.69 7.48
CA TYR A 19 12.07 -13.03 8.28
C TYR A 19 10.65 -13.23 7.75
N LEU A 20 9.68 -12.93 8.61
CA LEU A 20 8.26 -12.81 8.25
C LEU A 20 7.86 -11.33 8.31
N LEU A 21 7.12 -10.89 7.31
CA LEU A 21 6.47 -9.59 7.31
C LEU A 21 5.02 -9.76 7.77
N PHE A 22 4.69 -9.12 8.87
CA PHE A 22 3.35 -9.11 9.44
C PHE A 22 2.58 -7.85 9.07
N THR A 23 1.30 -8.02 8.76
CA THR A 23 0.29 -6.95 8.85
C THR A 23 -0.46 -7.15 10.15
N MET A 24 -0.28 -6.22 11.07
CA MET A 24 -0.85 -6.27 12.41
C MET A 24 -1.92 -5.18 12.55
N THR A 25 -2.86 -5.41 13.47
CA THR A 25 -3.90 -4.44 13.79
C THR A 25 -3.72 -3.94 15.22
N GLN A 26 -3.67 -2.64 15.36
CA GLN A 26 -3.82 -1.99 16.66
C GLN A 26 -5.25 -1.55 16.82
N GLU A 27 -5.93 -2.05 17.84
CA GLU A 27 -7.27 -1.59 18.17
C GLU A 27 -7.22 -0.12 18.62
N GLY A 28 -8.13 0.67 18.07
CA GLY A 28 -8.31 2.05 18.46
C GLY A 28 -8.92 2.20 19.85
N PRO A 29 -8.88 3.40 20.43
CA PRO A 29 -9.50 3.69 21.72
C PRO A 29 -10.99 3.31 21.70
N LYS A 30 -11.42 2.57 22.71
CA LYS A 30 -12.84 2.24 22.92
C LYS A 30 -13.43 3.25 23.89
N GLU A 31 -14.43 3.97 23.46
CA GLU A 31 -15.19 4.84 24.35
C GLU A 31 -15.94 4.00 25.39
N ARG A 32 -15.87 4.42 26.65
CA ARG A 32 -16.53 3.73 27.77
C ARG A 32 -17.83 4.40 28.20
N LYS A 33 -18.23 5.45 27.49
CA LYS A 33 -19.40 6.29 27.82
C LYS A 33 -20.53 6.01 26.85
N GLU A 34 -21.75 6.18 27.31
CA GLU A 34 -22.96 6.11 26.46
C GLU A 34 -22.98 7.22 25.40
N ILE A 35 -22.25 8.32 25.62
CA ILE A 35 -22.10 9.44 24.71
C ILE A 35 -20.61 9.57 24.36
N TYR A 36 -20.29 9.67 23.08
CA TYR A 36 -18.93 9.86 22.58
C TYR A 36 -18.90 10.87 21.44
N GLU A 37 -17.74 11.46 21.24
CA GLU A 37 -17.50 12.40 20.16
C GLU A 37 -17.32 11.65 18.83
N VAL A 38 -18.08 12.03 17.81
CA VAL A 38 -17.92 11.56 16.43
C VAL A 38 -16.96 12.52 15.72
N LEU A 39 -15.73 12.04 15.48
CA LEU A 39 -14.65 12.85 14.88
C LEU A 39 -14.80 12.99 13.38
N GLU A 40 -15.25 11.92 12.71
CA GLU A 40 -15.44 11.85 11.26
C GLU A 40 -16.71 11.05 10.93
N PRO A 41 -17.28 11.18 9.72
CA PRO A 41 -18.49 10.44 9.33
C PRO A 41 -18.39 8.91 9.49
N ASP A 42 -17.19 8.36 9.32
CA ASP A 42 -16.94 6.91 9.41
C ASP A 42 -16.75 6.42 10.85
N ASP A 43 -16.66 7.30 11.84
CA ASP A 43 -16.43 6.97 13.25
C ASP A 43 -17.56 6.14 13.89
N ARG A 44 -18.67 5.97 13.19
CA ARG A 44 -19.79 5.10 13.59
C ARG A 44 -19.61 3.65 13.16
N GLN A 45 -18.61 3.35 12.31
CA GLN A 45 -18.33 2.01 11.83
C GLN A 45 -17.52 1.22 12.85
N PRO A 46 -17.87 -0.05 13.14
CA PRO A 46 -17.02 -0.89 13.98
C PRO A 46 -15.60 -0.96 13.44
N GLY A 47 -14.62 -0.76 14.33
CA GLY A 47 -13.21 -0.81 13.95
C GLY A 47 -12.67 0.40 13.19
N TRP A 48 -13.45 1.47 13.01
CA TRP A 48 -12.99 2.68 12.32
C TRP A 48 -11.69 3.26 12.91
N ARG A 49 -11.53 3.22 14.22
CA ARG A 49 -10.34 3.72 14.92
C ARG A 49 -9.19 2.71 14.95
N ASN A 50 -9.39 1.50 14.45
CA ASN A 50 -8.33 0.52 14.34
C ASN A 50 -7.35 0.95 13.25
N ARG A 51 -6.07 0.61 13.46
CA ARG A 51 -5.01 0.91 12.49
C ARG A 51 -4.22 -0.35 12.17
N SER A 52 -3.99 -0.59 10.89
CA SER A 52 -3.05 -1.61 10.45
C SER A 52 -1.65 -1.01 10.35
N TYR A 53 -0.67 -1.79 10.78
CA TYR A 53 0.73 -1.45 10.69
C TYR A 53 1.55 -2.68 10.28
N LEU A 54 2.75 -2.44 9.78
CA LEU A 54 3.67 -3.48 9.34
C LEU A 54 4.73 -3.74 10.40
N ALA A 55 5.09 -5.01 10.60
CA ALA A 55 6.15 -5.43 11.50
C ALA A 55 6.98 -6.56 10.87
N LYS A 56 8.28 -6.55 11.10
CA LYS A 56 9.23 -7.59 10.73
C LYS A 56 9.45 -8.53 11.90
N TYR A 57 9.28 -9.83 11.69
CA TYR A 57 9.63 -10.87 12.65
C TYR A 57 10.87 -11.61 12.15
N ASP A 58 11.98 -11.45 12.82
CA ASP A 58 13.25 -12.10 12.48
C ASP A 58 13.21 -13.56 12.93
N LEU A 59 13.40 -14.49 11.99
CA LEU A 59 13.29 -15.93 12.24
C LEU A 59 14.48 -16.48 13.07
N LYS A 60 15.61 -15.80 13.05
CA LYS A 60 16.80 -16.23 13.79
C LYS A 60 16.76 -15.80 15.26
N THR A 61 16.31 -14.59 15.49
CA THR A 61 16.31 -13.99 16.84
C THR A 61 14.97 -14.06 17.54
N GLY A 62 13.87 -14.24 16.80
CA GLY A 62 12.50 -14.19 17.30
C GLY A 62 12.04 -12.77 17.67
N LEU A 63 12.75 -11.74 17.26
CA LEU A 63 12.39 -10.35 17.54
C LEU A 63 11.35 -9.84 16.56
N LEU A 64 10.31 -9.21 17.09
CA LEU A 64 9.30 -8.49 16.33
C LEU A 64 9.62 -6.99 16.34
N GLN A 65 9.90 -6.43 15.18
CA GLN A 65 10.22 -5.02 14.99
C GLN A 65 9.09 -4.33 14.22
N PRO A 66 8.37 -3.37 14.81
CA PRO A 66 7.46 -2.51 14.07
C PRO A 66 8.22 -1.70 13.01
N LEU A 67 7.66 -1.64 11.80
CA LEU A 67 8.24 -0.92 10.65
C LEU A 67 7.51 0.39 10.36
N THR A 68 6.22 0.46 10.69
CA THR A 68 5.39 1.63 10.39
C THR A 68 4.61 2.06 11.62
N PHE A 69 4.32 3.37 11.68
CA PHE A 69 3.64 4.02 12.79
C PHE A 69 2.69 5.10 12.26
N GLY A 70 1.77 5.56 13.09
CA GLY A 70 0.91 6.70 12.78
C GLY A 70 -0.55 6.35 12.55
N TYR A 71 -1.29 7.29 11.97
CA TYR A 71 -2.76 7.23 11.89
C TYR A 71 -3.29 6.58 10.60
N HIS A 72 -2.46 6.40 9.59
CA HIS A 72 -2.88 5.79 8.34
C HIS A 72 -2.80 4.28 8.40
N ASN A 73 -3.77 3.61 7.79
CA ASN A 73 -3.67 2.19 7.51
C ASN A 73 -2.55 1.96 6.49
N VAL A 74 -1.72 0.96 6.77
CA VAL A 74 -0.59 0.58 5.92
C VAL A 74 -0.66 -0.90 5.64
N TRP A 75 -0.40 -1.29 4.40
CA TRP A 75 -0.24 -2.69 4.01
C TRP A 75 0.94 -2.86 3.07
N ALA A 76 1.49 -4.06 3.08
CA ALA A 76 2.56 -4.44 2.16
C ALA A 76 1.99 -4.66 0.77
N ALA A 77 2.67 -4.13 -0.24
CA ALA A 77 2.39 -4.41 -1.64
C ALA A 77 3.36 -5.48 -2.18
N ASP A 78 4.67 -5.36 -1.88
CA ASP A 78 5.68 -6.31 -2.34
C ASP A 78 6.98 -6.18 -1.55
N ILE A 79 7.81 -7.22 -1.56
CA ILE A 79 9.17 -7.24 -0.98
C ILE A 79 10.16 -7.48 -2.13
N SER A 80 11.24 -6.70 -2.18
CA SER A 80 12.31 -6.92 -3.16
C SER A 80 12.97 -8.28 -3.00
N ASN A 81 13.48 -8.86 -4.10
CA ASN A 81 14.07 -10.21 -4.11
C ASN A 81 15.23 -10.39 -3.11
N ASP A 82 15.96 -9.32 -2.82
CA ASP A 82 17.03 -9.31 -1.82
C ASP A 82 16.54 -9.13 -0.37
N GLY A 83 15.22 -9.01 -0.17
CA GLY A 83 14.59 -8.82 1.13
C GLY A 83 14.86 -7.46 1.79
N ARG A 84 15.51 -6.53 1.10
CA ARG A 84 15.92 -5.25 1.67
C ARG A 84 14.83 -4.18 1.62
N TYR A 85 14.12 -4.11 0.50
CA TYR A 85 13.13 -3.05 0.28
C TYR A 85 11.71 -3.60 0.34
N LEU A 86 10.84 -2.81 0.93
CA LEU A 86 9.41 -3.07 1.02
C LEU A 86 8.64 -1.99 0.28
N LEU A 87 7.78 -2.39 -0.68
CA LEU A 87 6.71 -1.52 -1.17
C LEU A 87 5.55 -1.57 -0.20
N MET A 88 5.15 -0.41 0.27
CA MET A 88 3.99 -0.28 1.14
C MET A 88 3.03 0.77 0.60
N MET A 89 1.75 0.51 0.75
CA MET A 89 0.68 1.43 0.40
C MET A 89 -0.01 1.93 1.66
N THR A 90 -0.41 3.19 1.61
CA THR A 90 -1.25 3.81 2.64
C THR A 90 -2.54 4.29 2.02
N SER A 91 -3.61 4.39 2.81
CA SER A 91 -4.86 5.01 2.40
C SER A 91 -5.23 6.19 3.29
N GLN A 92 -5.82 7.19 2.67
CA GLN A 92 -6.36 8.37 3.34
C GLN A 92 -7.76 8.66 2.80
N SER A 93 -8.74 8.86 3.70
CA SER A 93 -10.09 9.27 3.31
C SER A 93 -10.11 10.72 2.84
N ARG A 94 -10.89 10.98 1.80
CA ARG A 94 -11.18 12.32 1.28
C ARG A 94 -12.69 12.47 1.10
N LEU A 95 -13.36 13.11 2.05
CA LEU A 95 -14.83 13.15 2.12
C LEU A 95 -15.46 14.22 1.20
N THR A 96 -14.68 15.20 0.78
CA THR A 96 -15.20 16.39 0.06
C THR A 96 -15.23 16.23 -1.47
N LYS A 97 -14.57 15.20 -2.01
CA LYS A 97 -14.39 15.03 -3.46
C LYS A 97 -14.16 13.56 -3.81
N ARG A 98 -14.61 13.13 -4.98
CA ARG A 98 -14.26 11.80 -5.53
C ARG A 98 -12.90 11.83 -6.25
N PRO A 99 -12.13 10.75 -6.24
CA PRO A 99 -12.33 9.55 -5.44
C PRO A 99 -12.23 9.85 -3.93
N THR A 100 -13.01 9.13 -3.13
CA THR A 100 -13.12 9.35 -1.68
C THR A 100 -11.98 8.72 -0.89
N THR A 101 -11.18 7.88 -1.52
CA THR A 101 -9.98 7.28 -0.94
C THR A 101 -8.78 7.63 -1.83
N LEU A 102 -7.71 8.06 -1.21
CA LEU A 102 -6.43 8.34 -1.85
C LEU A 102 -5.39 7.37 -1.34
N PHE A 103 -4.58 6.85 -2.24
CA PHE A 103 -3.51 5.92 -1.95
C PHE A 103 -2.16 6.58 -2.19
N SER A 104 -1.21 6.31 -1.31
CA SER A 104 0.18 6.67 -1.54
C SER A 104 1.04 5.42 -1.51
N LEU A 105 2.04 5.37 -2.38
CA LEU A 105 3.00 4.27 -2.50
C LEU A 105 4.35 4.74 -1.98
N TYR A 106 4.94 3.96 -1.10
CA TYR A 106 6.27 4.19 -0.53
C TYR A 106 7.18 2.99 -0.75
N ARG A 107 8.48 3.26 -0.86
CA ARG A 107 9.55 2.28 -0.71
C ARG A 107 10.23 2.48 0.64
N LEU A 108 10.20 1.45 1.50
CA LEU A 108 10.90 1.44 2.78
C LEU A 108 12.19 0.64 2.66
N ASP A 109 13.32 1.21 3.03
CA ASP A 109 14.56 0.46 3.27
C ASP A 109 14.48 -0.18 4.67
N MET A 110 14.41 -1.50 4.72
CA MET A 110 14.20 -2.26 5.95
C MET A 110 15.43 -2.31 6.87
N GLN A 111 16.59 -1.87 6.38
CA GLN A 111 17.82 -1.75 7.19
C GLN A 111 17.93 -0.39 7.86
N THR A 112 17.65 0.67 7.10
CA THR A 112 17.78 2.05 7.58
C THR A 112 16.49 2.63 8.13
N LEU A 113 15.34 1.98 7.84
CA LEU A 113 13.98 2.43 8.13
C LEU A 113 13.62 3.78 7.47
N GLN A 114 14.33 4.13 6.39
CA GLN A 114 14.04 5.31 5.59
C GLN A 114 12.94 4.98 4.57
N ALA A 115 11.87 5.76 4.60
CA ALA A 115 10.76 5.65 3.65
C ALA A 115 10.88 6.72 2.57
N GLU A 116 10.80 6.29 1.32
CA GLU A 116 10.79 7.15 0.13
C GLU A 116 9.40 7.14 -0.48
N LEU A 117 8.82 8.32 -0.68
CA LEU A 117 7.54 8.46 -1.38
C LEU A 117 7.75 8.25 -2.89
N LEU A 118 7.03 7.31 -3.48
CA LEU A 118 7.03 7.03 -4.92
C LEU A 118 5.83 7.62 -5.64
N ILE A 119 4.62 7.49 -5.07
CA ILE A 119 3.37 8.04 -5.60
C ILE A 119 2.62 8.69 -4.44
N ASP A 120 2.20 9.95 -4.63
CA ASP A 120 1.46 10.69 -3.61
C ASP A 120 -0.03 10.80 -3.98
N LYS A 121 -0.88 10.34 -3.07
CA LYS A 121 -2.33 10.60 -3.05
C LYS A 121 -3.06 10.38 -4.36
N ASP A 122 -2.80 9.27 -5.03
CA ASP A 122 -3.55 8.83 -6.21
C ASP A 122 -4.80 8.06 -5.78
N GLY A 123 -5.93 8.35 -6.38
CA GLY A 123 -7.21 7.69 -6.04
C GLY A 123 -7.53 6.47 -6.89
N PHE A 124 -6.63 6.05 -7.77
CA PHE A 124 -6.91 5.09 -8.84
C PHE A 124 -5.89 3.95 -8.94
N ILE A 125 -4.76 4.02 -8.24
CA ILE A 125 -3.82 2.90 -8.13
C ILE A 125 -4.40 1.81 -7.23
N SER A 126 -4.10 0.54 -7.53
CA SER A 126 -4.63 -0.62 -6.81
C SER A 126 -3.55 -1.58 -6.29
N GLY A 127 -2.33 -1.52 -6.81
CA GLY A 127 -1.24 -2.39 -6.39
C GLY A 127 0.10 -1.98 -6.97
N ALA A 128 1.16 -2.60 -6.45
CA ALA A 128 2.51 -2.35 -6.91
C ALA A 128 3.40 -3.59 -6.70
N ARG A 129 4.35 -3.84 -7.60
CA ARG A 129 5.34 -4.91 -7.50
C ARG A 129 6.70 -4.43 -7.98
N PHE A 130 7.76 -4.87 -7.36
CA PHE A 130 9.12 -4.63 -7.85
C PHE A 130 9.39 -5.36 -9.17
N SER A 131 10.23 -4.77 -10.02
CA SER A 131 10.95 -5.52 -11.06
C SER A 131 11.94 -6.48 -10.40
N PRO A 132 12.33 -7.57 -11.08
CA PRO A 132 13.26 -8.54 -10.50
C PRO A 132 14.59 -7.96 -10.01
N ASP A 133 15.06 -6.88 -10.64
CA ASP A 133 16.28 -6.15 -10.28
C ASP A 133 16.07 -5.03 -9.25
N GLY A 134 14.81 -4.78 -8.83
CA GLY A 134 14.46 -3.77 -7.83
C GLY A 134 14.60 -2.31 -8.29
N THR A 135 14.85 -2.06 -9.58
CA THR A 135 15.06 -0.68 -10.11
C THR A 135 13.76 0.01 -10.54
N GLN A 136 12.73 -0.77 -10.79
CA GLN A 136 11.44 -0.31 -11.28
C GLN A 136 10.30 -0.90 -10.44
N VAL A 137 9.14 -0.29 -10.56
CA VAL A 137 7.89 -0.77 -9.93
C VAL A 137 6.81 -0.88 -11.01
N LEU A 138 6.23 -2.06 -11.14
CA LEU A 138 4.99 -2.26 -11.89
C LEU A 138 3.84 -1.82 -11.00
N VAL A 139 3.12 -0.78 -11.43
CA VAL A 139 1.94 -0.25 -10.72
C VAL A 139 0.71 -0.67 -11.49
N SER A 140 -0.27 -1.22 -10.79
CA SER A 140 -1.62 -1.48 -11.33
C SER A 140 -2.58 -0.38 -10.91
N GLY A 141 -3.54 -0.08 -11.77
CA GLY A 141 -4.55 0.94 -11.51
C GLY A 141 -5.53 1.09 -12.66
N SER A 142 -6.42 2.07 -12.59
CA SER A 142 -7.32 2.40 -13.69
C SER A 142 -6.64 3.35 -14.69
N PRO A 143 -7.27 3.61 -15.88
CA PRO A 143 -6.75 4.59 -16.84
C PRO A 143 -6.59 6.01 -16.27
N GLU A 144 -7.28 6.32 -15.18
CA GLU A 144 -7.21 7.62 -14.50
C GLU A 144 -6.05 7.77 -13.52
N SER A 145 -5.34 6.68 -13.23
CA SER A 145 -4.16 6.68 -12.37
C SER A 145 -3.08 7.61 -12.91
N LEU A 146 -2.27 8.14 -11.98
CA LEU A 146 -1.05 8.89 -12.28
C LEU A 146 -1.32 10.12 -13.19
N GLY A 147 -2.39 10.85 -12.86
CA GLY A 147 -2.80 12.01 -13.64
C GLY A 147 -3.52 11.69 -14.96
N GLY A 148 -3.94 10.44 -15.12
CA GLY A 148 -4.71 10.02 -16.31
C GLY A 148 -3.85 9.73 -17.54
N ILE A 149 -2.56 9.42 -17.34
CA ILE A 149 -1.64 9.11 -18.46
C ILE A 149 -2.04 7.85 -19.22
N GLY A 150 -2.82 6.95 -18.61
CA GLY A 150 -3.35 5.74 -19.22
C GLY A 150 -4.63 5.93 -20.03
N LYS A 151 -5.20 7.12 -20.07
CA LYS A 151 -6.45 7.37 -20.80
C LYS A 151 -6.27 7.19 -22.31
N ASN A 152 -7.14 6.39 -22.89
CA ASN A 152 -7.23 6.15 -24.32
C ASN A 152 -8.70 6.24 -24.76
N VAL A 153 -9.30 7.39 -24.51
CA VAL A 153 -10.70 7.72 -24.87
C VAL A 153 -10.73 9.07 -25.56
N LYS A 154 -11.78 9.32 -26.36
CA LYS A 154 -11.96 10.60 -27.03
C LYS A 154 -12.15 11.74 -26.01
N GLU A 155 -11.80 12.94 -26.43
CA GLU A 155 -12.03 14.14 -25.62
C GLU A 155 -13.50 14.21 -25.16
N GLY A 156 -13.70 14.53 -23.86
CA GLY A 156 -15.02 14.57 -23.24
C GLY A 156 -15.59 13.22 -22.80
N GLN A 157 -14.92 12.10 -23.09
CA GLN A 157 -15.28 10.78 -22.58
C GLN A 157 -14.51 10.45 -21.30
N THR A 158 -15.16 9.68 -20.41
CA THR A 158 -14.53 9.15 -19.19
C THR A 158 -14.30 7.66 -19.39
N PRO A 159 -13.08 7.15 -19.11
CA PRO A 159 -12.81 5.72 -19.17
C PRO A 159 -13.61 4.97 -18.10
N SER A 160 -13.79 3.66 -18.29
CA SER A 160 -14.38 2.83 -17.25
C SER A 160 -13.45 2.77 -16.04
N MET A 161 -14.00 2.96 -14.85
CA MET A 161 -13.24 2.80 -13.59
C MET A 161 -12.85 1.35 -13.30
N THR A 162 -13.47 0.41 -14.00
CA THR A 162 -13.18 -1.03 -13.86
C THR A 162 -12.10 -1.52 -14.83
N ASP A 163 -11.68 -0.69 -15.77
CA ASP A 163 -10.59 -1.04 -16.67
C ASP A 163 -9.27 -1.06 -15.88
N GLY A 164 -8.60 -2.21 -15.87
CA GLY A 164 -7.26 -2.34 -15.28
C GLY A 164 -6.20 -1.93 -16.28
N GLN A 165 -5.18 -1.23 -15.80
CA GLN A 165 -4.00 -0.85 -16.58
C GLN A 165 -2.72 -1.01 -15.78
N LEU A 166 -1.63 -1.20 -16.50
CA LEU A 166 -0.29 -1.36 -15.94
C LEU A 166 0.61 -0.19 -16.32
N TYR A 167 1.38 0.25 -15.34
CA TYR A 167 2.31 1.36 -15.45
C TYR A 167 3.68 0.93 -14.92
N LEU A 168 4.74 1.38 -15.57
CA LEU A 168 6.10 1.15 -15.13
C LEU A 168 6.67 2.45 -14.55
N LEU A 169 6.94 2.43 -13.23
CA LEU A 169 7.58 3.53 -12.51
C LEU A 169 9.07 3.23 -12.35
N ASN A 170 9.92 4.10 -12.87
CA ASN A 170 11.35 4.08 -12.60
C ASN A 170 11.61 4.74 -11.24
N ILE A 171 12.30 4.05 -10.31
CA ILE A 171 12.49 4.52 -8.94
C ILE A 171 13.43 5.71 -8.88
N ALA A 172 14.47 5.75 -9.72
CA ALA A 172 15.52 6.76 -9.64
C ALA A 172 15.05 8.15 -10.06
N ASP A 173 14.29 8.24 -11.15
CA ASP A 173 13.85 9.52 -11.73
C ASP A 173 12.35 9.77 -11.59
N LYS A 174 11.61 8.82 -10.97
CA LYS A 174 10.14 8.86 -10.78
C LYS A 174 9.34 8.92 -12.08
N ARG A 175 9.97 8.64 -13.22
CA ARG A 175 9.29 8.61 -14.50
C ARG A 175 8.33 7.43 -14.58
N VAL A 176 7.12 7.70 -15.03
CA VAL A 176 6.09 6.68 -15.24
C VAL A 176 5.79 6.53 -16.72
N THR A 177 5.71 5.27 -17.18
CA THR A 177 5.34 4.90 -18.54
C THR A 177 4.12 3.99 -18.50
N PRO A 178 3.00 4.33 -19.16
CA PRO A 178 1.87 3.43 -19.30
C PRO A 178 2.24 2.27 -20.23
N LEU A 179 2.03 1.04 -19.79
CA LEU A 179 2.38 -0.15 -20.58
C LEU A 179 1.20 -0.67 -21.41
N THR A 180 -0.02 -0.50 -20.93
CA THR A 180 -1.21 -1.12 -21.49
C THR A 180 -2.25 -0.11 -21.98
N LYS A 181 -1.84 1.15 -22.16
CA LYS A 181 -2.73 2.25 -22.57
C LYS A 181 -3.55 1.94 -23.84
N ASP A 182 -2.90 1.30 -24.82
CA ASP A 182 -3.51 0.98 -26.10
C ASP A 182 -4.08 -0.45 -26.14
N PHE A 183 -4.06 -1.14 -25.00
CA PHE A 183 -4.63 -2.47 -24.87
C PHE A 183 -6.09 -2.38 -24.41
N ASN A 184 -6.98 -2.97 -25.21
CA ASN A 184 -8.40 -3.15 -24.92
C ASN A 184 -8.74 -4.60 -25.25
N PRO A 185 -9.09 -5.43 -24.30
CA PRO A 185 -9.76 -5.16 -23.02
C PRO A 185 -8.80 -4.83 -21.85
N SER A 186 -9.40 -4.69 -20.69
CA SER A 186 -8.72 -4.51 -19.39
C SER A 186 -7.70 -5.63 -19.08
N VAL A 187 -6.66 -5.33 -18.36
CA VAL A 187 -5.57 -6.23 -17.95
C VAL A 187 -5.75 -6.69 -16.50
#